data_03a79c22083ed0e64d3f8bb919ef4e4d
#
_entry.id   03a79c22083ed0e64d3f8bb919ef4e4d
#
_cell.length_a   1.000
_cell.length_b   1.000
_cell.length_c   1.000
_cell.angle_alpha   90.00
_cell.angle_beta   90.00
_cell.angle_gamma   90.00
#
_symmetry.space_group_name_H-M   'P 1'
#
loop_
_entity.id
_entity.type
_entity.pdbx_description
1 polymer ?
#
loop_
_entity_poly.entity_id
_entity_poly.type
_entity_poly.pdbx_seq_one_letter_code
_entity_poly.pdbx_strand_id
1 'polypeptide(L)'
;MPLYHLFIVYLISTLIVFLPSFGLAKLFVKAGAPSWKAYIPFYNTWVMQELAKRPKHWVFWQFIPVVGWFISPGIFIEFAKLFGKFSLRQHSMAAVLAPVYFPYIMNRPDTKFIGPEAVRKHKKAGWREWADAAIFAVVAATLIRTFVFEAYTIPSSSMEKTLLVRDFLFVSKLSYGPRIPNTPLSVPFVHNYLPGSSWKSYSELIKIPYIRWFTS
;
A
#
# COMPACT_ATOMS: atom_id res chain seq x y z
N MET A 1 11.44 -15.15 14.25
CA MET A 1 10.01 -14.82 14.21
C MET A 1 9.23 -16.10 14.46
N PRO A 2 8.29 -16.16 15.43
CA PRO A 2 7.46 -17.34 15.60
C PRO A 2 6.66 -17.61 14.32
N LEU A 3 6.58 -18.87 13.88
CA LEU A 3 5.92 -19.29 12.65
C LEU A 3 4.48 -18.77 12.52
N TYR A 4 3.77 -18.66 13.65
CA TYR A 4 2.39 -18.21 13.64
C TYR A 4 2.25 -16.73 13.21
N HIS A 5 3.19 -15.84 13.55
CA HIS A 5 3.16 -14.45 13.12
C HIS A 5 3.35 -14.34 11.61
N LEU A 6 4.26 -15.14 11.07
CA LEU A 6 4.50 -15.22 9.63
C LEU A 6 3.23 -15.71 8.92
N PHE A 7 2.57 -16.73 9.48
CA PHE A 7 1.29 -17.20 8.98
C PHE A 7 0.21 -16.11 8.97
N ILE A 8 0.06 -15.35 10.07
CA ILE A 8 -0.91 -14.26 10.16
C ILE A 8 -0.65 -13.20 9.09
N VAL A 9 0.61 -12.80 8.90
CA VAL A 9 0.97 -11.77 7.92
C VAL A 9 0.65 -12.23 6.50
N TYR A 10 0.97 -13.49 6.13
CA TYR A 10 0.60 -14.03 4.83
C TYR A 10 -0.90 -14.24 4.68
N LEU A 11 -1.60 -14.61 5.74
CA LEU A 11 -3.06 -14.70 5.74
C LEU A 11 -3.68 -13.33 5.43
N ILE A 12 -3.24 -12.27 6.10
CA ILE A 12 -3.70 -10.90 5.84
C ILE A 12 -3.38 -10.49 4.41
N SER A 13 -2.17 -10.75 3.92
CA SER A 13 -1.77 -10.44 2.54
C SER A 13 -2.68 -11.16 1.51
N THR A 14 -2.99 -12.42 1.76
CA THR A 14 -3.88 -13.22 0.91
C THR A 14 -5.31 -12.67 0.95
N LEU A 15 -5.81 -12.29 2.13
CA LEU A 15 -7.15 -11.71 2.28
C LEU A 15 -7.28 -10.37 1.55
N ILE A 16 -6.28 -9.50 1.62
CA ILE A 16 -6.28 -8.21 0.90
C ILE A 16 -6.49 -8.42 -0.61
N VAL A 17 -5.85 -9.45 -1.18
CA VAL A 17 -5.92 -9.74 -2.61
C VAL A 17 -7.17 -10.56 -2.97
N PHE A 18 -7.65 -11.41 -2.04
CA PHE A 18 -8.78 -12.31 -2.27
C PHE A 18 -10.14 -11.63 -2.09
N LEU A 19 -10.34 -10.83 -1.05
CA LEU A 19 -11.64 -10.23 -0.75
C LEU A 19 -12.25 -9.42 -1.91
N PRO A 20 -11.49 -8.67 -2.72
CA PRO A 20 -12.03 -8.00 -3.90
C PRO A 20 -12.55 -8.93 -4.99
N SER A 21 -12.18 -10.22 -4.98
CA SER A 21 -12.47 -11.19 -6.05
C SER A 21 -13.95 -11.34 -6.36
N PHE A 22 -14.81 -11.20 -5.36
CA PHE A 22 -16.27 -11.26 -5.53
C PHE A 22 -16.80 -10.18 -6.50
N GLY A 23 -16.18 -8.99 -6.51
CA GLY A 23 -16.49 -7.95 -7.49
C GLY A 23 -15.71 -8.06 -8.78
N LEU A 24 -14.51 -8.59 -8.71
CA LEU A 24 -13.61 -8.68 -9.86
C LEU A 24 -14.07 -9.69 -10.91
N ALA A 25 -14.75 -10.77 -10.52
CA ALA A 25 -15.19 -11.83 -11.43
C ALA A 25 -16.00 -11.28 -12.61
N LYS A 26 -17.03 -10.46 -12.35
CA LYS A 26 -17.83 -9.83 -13.41
C LYS A 26 -17.05 -8.77 -14.20
N LEU A 27 -16.13 -8.05 -13.54
CA LEU A 27 -15.29 -7.06 -14.22
C LEU A 27 -14.30 -7.74 -15.16
N PHE A 28 -13.77 -8.92 -14.80
CA PHE A 28 -12.93 -9.72 -15.68
C PHE A 28 -13.68 -10.14 -16.95
N VAL A 29 -14.93 -10.60 -16.80
CA VAL A 29 -15.78 -10.93 -17.96
C VAL A 29 -15.99 -9.70 -18.85
N LYS A 30 -16.27 -8.53 -18.26
CA LYS A 30 -16.40 -7.28 -19.02
C LYS A 30 -15.10 -6.89 -19.74
N ALA A 31 -13.95 -7.31 -19.23
CA ALA A 31 -12.62 -7.07 -19.82
C ALA A 31 -12.17 -8.17 -20.77
N GLY A 32 -13.00 -9.21 -21.02
CA GLY A 32 -12.69 -10.33 -21.91
C GLY A 32 -11.83 -11.43 -21.25
N ALA A 33 -11.71 -11.45 -19.93
CA ALA A 33 -11.01 -12.47 -19.18
C ALA A 33 -11.98 -13.43 -18.48
N PRO A 34 -11.64 -14.72 -18.32
CA PRO A 34 -12.48 -15.69 -17.62
C PRO A 34 -12.69 -15.31 -16.15
N SER A 35 -13.94 -15.44 -15.66
CA SER A 35 -14.33 -15.07 -14.30
C SER A 35 -13.58 -15.83 -13.20
N TRP A 36 -13.27 -17.11 -13.42
CA TRP A 36 -12.59 -17.96 -12.44
C TRP A 36 -11.19 -17.45 -12.04
N LYS A 37 -10.51 -16.75 -12.95
CA LYS A 37 -9.20 -16.15 -12.69
C LYS A 37 -9.22 -15.10 -11.57
N ALA A 38 -10.38 -14.50 -11.30
CA ALA A 38 -10.54 -13.54 -10.23
C ALA A 38 -10.42 -14.16 -8.83
N TYR A 39 -10.76 -15.43 -8.68
CA TYR A 39 -10.81 -16.11 -7.37
C TYR A 39 -9.48 -16.71 -6.93
N ILE A 40 -8.46 -16.72 -7.79
CA ILE A 40 -7.14 -17.21 -7.42
C ILE A 40 -6.29 -16.03 -6.92
N PRO A 41 -5.95 -15.98 -5.61
CA PRO A 41 -5.12 -14.91 -5.05
C PRO A 41 -3.79 -14.80 -5.80
N PHE A 42 -3.29 -13.58 -5.93
CA PHE A 42 -2.09 -13.20 -6.68
C PHE A 42 -2.16 -13.44 -8.19
N TYR A 43 -2.83 -14.48 -8.66
CA TYR A 43 -3.08 -14.68 -10.08
C TYR A 43 -4.12 -13.67 -10.61
N ASN A 44 -5.10 -13.30 -9.80
CA ASN A 44 -6.04 -12.24 -10.13
C ASN A 44 -5.32 -10.90 -10.40
N THR A 45 -4.35 -10.53 -9.56
CA THR A 45 -3.55 -9.31 -9.76
C THR A 45 -2.61 -9.41 -10.95
N TRP A 46 -2.11 -10.60 -11.26
CA TRP A 46 -1.36 -10.86 -12.49
C TRP A 46 -2.21 -10.57 -13.73
N VAL A 47 -3.43 -11.08 -13.77
CA VAL A 47 -4.37 -10.83 -14.87
C VAL A 47 -4.75 -9.35 -14.97
N MET A 48 -4.91 -8.64 -13.83
CA MET A 48 -5.13 -7.20 -13.83
C MET A 48 -3.99 -6.45 -14.51
N GLN A 49 -2.73 -6.80 -14.21
CA GLN A 49 -1.56 -6.17 -14.83
C GLN A 49 -1.47 -6.51 -16.32
N GLU A 50 -1.84 -7.72 -16.70
CA GLU A 50 -1.91 -8.13 -18.10
C GLU A 50 -2.93 -7.30 -18.88
N LEU A 51 -4.16 -7.16 -18.35
CA LEU A 51 -5.22 -6.34 -18.94
C LEU A 51 -4.85 -4.85 -19.00
N ALA A 52 -4.12 -4.36 -18.01
CA ALA A 52 -3.63 -2.98 -17.96
C ALA A 52 -2.40 -2.72 -18.85
N LYS A 53 -1.82 -3.76 -19.47
CA LYS A 53 -0.52 -3.69 -20.16
C LYS A 53 0.57 -3.07 -19.31
N ARG A 54 0.60 -3.43 -18.01
CA ARG A 54 1.59 -3.00 -17.02
C ARG A 54 2.57 -4.11 -16.71
N PRO A 55 3.74 -3.79 -16.14
CA PRO A 55 4.75 -4.79 -15.79
C PRO A 55 4.20 -5.83 -14.81
N LYS A 56 4.22 -7.10 -15.19
CA LYS A 56 3.69 -8.22 -14.41
C LYS A 56 4.54 -8.52 -13.16
N HIS A 57 5.81 -8.10 -13.15
CA HIS A 57 6.71 -8.33 -12.01
C HIS A 57 6.24 -7.64 -10.71
N TRP A 58 5.35 -6.66 -10.80
CA TRP A 58 4.76 -6.04 -9.61
C TRP A 58 4.02 -7.04 -8.71
N VAL A 59 3.53 -8.12 -9.26
CA VAL A 59 2.88 -9.19 -8.49
C VAL A 59 3.87 -9.90 -7.56
N PHE A 60 5.13 -10.05 -7.97
CA PHE A 60 6.14 -10.67 -7.12
C PHE A 60 6.43 -9.87 -5.83
N TRP A 61 6.32 -8.56 -5.88
CA TRP A 61 6.46 -7.71 -4.69
C TRP A 61 5.34 -7.91 -3.68
N GLN A 62 4.19 -8.47 -4.10
CA GLN A 62 3.09 -8.81 -3.20
C GLN A 62 3.43 -9.97 -2.26
N PHE A 63 4.40 -10.81 -2.63
CA PHE A 63 4.89 -11.90 -1.76
C PHE A 63 5.80 -11.41 -0.64
N ILE A 64 6.33 -10.19 -0.74
CA ILE A 64 7.05 -9.58 0.37
C ILE A 64 6.02 -8.96 1.30
N PRO A 65 5.84 -9.52 2.53
CA PRO A 65 4.89 -9.00 3.49
C PRO A 65 5.11 -7.51 3.74
N VAL A 66 4.04 -6.78 4.03
CA VAL A 66 4.00 -5.33 4.18
C VAL A 66 4.22 -4.57 2.86
N VAL A 67 5.26 -4.87 2.08
CA VAL A 67 5.46 -4.26 0.73
C VAL A 67 4.23 -4.54 -0.15
N GLY A 68 3.74 -5.78 -0.15
CA GLY A 68 2.54 -6.18 -0.87
C GLY A 68 1.29 -5.40 -0.49
N TRP A 69 1.18 -4.97 0.78
CA TRP A 69 0.03 -4.17 1.24
C TRP A 69 -0.02 -2.79 0.61
N PHE A 70 1.12 -2.25 0.16
CA PHE A 70 1.20 -0.98 -0.57
C PHE A 70 1.12 -1.18 -2.09
N ILE A 71 1.63 -2.29 -2.59
CA ILE A 71 1.60 -2.60 -4.03
C ILE A 71 0.19 -2.97 -4.49
N SER A 72 -0.55 -3.76 -3.70
CA SER A 72 -1.91 -4.22 -4.05
C SER A 72 -2.88 -3.07 -4.33
N PRO A 73 -2.98 -2.01 -3.50
CA PRO A 73 -3.77 -0.82 -3.81
C PRO A 73 -3.38 -0.16 -5.13
N GLY A 74 -2.09 -0.10 -5.45
CA GLY A 74 -1.60 0.43 -6.73
C GLY A 74 -2.13 -0.35 -7.92
N ILE A 75 -2.10 -1.68 -7.84
CA ILE A 75 -2.64 -2.58 -8.87
C ILE A 75 -4.16 -2.37 -9.01
N PHE A 76 -4.88 -2.25 -7.91
CA PHE A 76 -6.33 -2.01 -7.91
C PHE A 76 -6.71 -0.67 -8.56
N ILE A 77 -5.94 0.38 -8.30
CA ILE A 77 -6.12 1.69 -8.95
C ILE A 77 -5.92 1.58 -10.46
N GLU A 78 -4.82 0.94 -10.90
CA GLU A 78 -4.54 0.77 -12.33
C GLU A 78 -5.65 -0.05 -13.01
N PHE A 79 -6.16 -1.08 -12.35
CA PHE A 79 -7.28 -1.86 -12.89
C PHE A 79 -8.58 -1.06 -12.94
N ALA A 80 -8.90 -0.25 -11.91
CA ALA A 80 -10.08 0.59 -11.91
C ALA A 80 -10.09 1.64 -13.03
N LYS A 81 -8.91 2.15 -13.44
CA LYS A 81 -8.76 3.06 -14.57
C LYS A 81 -9.22 2.46 -15.89
N LEU A 82 -9.08 1.13 -16.07
CA LEU A 82 -9.55 0.42 -17.27
C LEU A 82 -11.07 0.50 -17.46
N PHE A 83 -11.79 0.87 -16.42
CA PHE A 83 -13.24 1.08 -16.43
C PHE A 83 -13.63 2.57 -16.35
N GLY A 84 -12.73 3.48 -16.75
CA GLY A 84 -13.01 4.89 -16.78
C GLY A 84 -13.08 5.58 -15.42
N LYS A 85 -12.58 4.94 -14.35
CA LYS A 85 -12.61 5.49 -13.01
C LYS A 85 -11.33 6.31 -12.75
N PHE A 86 -11.36 7.60 -13.13
CA PHE A 86 -10.20 8.49 -13.05
C PHE A 86 -10.21 9.46 -11.87
N SER A 87 -11.32 9.59 -11.15
CA SER A 87 -11.42 10.52 -10.01
C SER A 87 -10.54 10.08 -8.83
N LEU A 88 -9.99 11.05 -8.07
CA LEU A 88 -9.21 10.78 -6.86
C LEU A 88 -10.02 9.97 -5.84
N ARG A 89 -11.31 10.31 -5.63
CA ARG A 89 -12.21 9.55 -4.75
C ARG A 89 -12.34 8.09 -5.18
N GLN A 90 -12.46 7.83 -6.48
CA GLN A 90 -12.54 6.46 -7.02
C GLN A 90 -11.24 5.70 -6.82
N HIS A 91 -10.09 6.36 -6.96
CA HIS A 91 -8.78 5.76 -6.69
C HIS A 91 -8.62 5.44 -5.19
N SER A 92 -9.01 6.35 -4.30
CA SER A 92 -8.96 6.10 -2.85
C SER A 92 -9.88 4.94 -2.45
N MET A 93 -11.09 4.87 -3.02
CA MET A 93 -12.02 3.76 -2.79
C MET A 93 -11.45 2.42 -3.33
N ALA A 94 -10.85 2.43 -4.52
CA ALA A 94 -10.22 1.24 -5.08
C ALA A 94 -9.01 0.77 -4.26
N ALA A 95 -8.26 1.71 -3.67
CA ALA A 95 -7.10 1.40 -2.87
C ALA A 95 -7.44 0.85 -1.48
N VAL A 96 -8.38 1.48 -0.78
CA VAL A 96 -8.65 1.22 0.64
C VAL A 96 -9.87 0.31 0.83
N LEU A 97 -10.88 0.47 0.00
CA LEU A 97 -12.17 -0.24 0.10
C LEU A 97 -12.41 -1.18 -1.09
N ALA A 98 -11.35 -1.74 -1.66
CA ALA A 98 -11.43 -2.65 -2.81
C ALA A 98 -12.52 -3.74 -2.68
N PRO A 99 -12.67 -4.43 -1.52
CA PRO A 99 -13.68 -5.46 -1.33
C PRO A 99 -15.13 -4.97 -1.47
N VAL A 100 -15.37 -3.70 -1.23
CA VAL A 100 -16.72 -3.07 -1.33
C VAL A 100 -16.83 -2.33 -2.67
N TYR A 101 -15.76 -1.67 -3.08
CA TYR A 101 -15.77 -0.81 -4.26
C TYR A 101 -15.91 -1.60 -5.57
N PHE A 102 -15.20 -2.74 -5.73
CA PHE A 102 -15.32 -3.53 -6.95
C PHE A 102 -16.70 -4.17 -7.12
N PRO A 103 -17.35 -4.77 -6.09
CA PRO A 103 -18.76 -5.17 -6.18
C PRO A 103 -19.71 -4.02 -6.51
N TYR A 104 -19.45 -2.82 -5.98
CA TYR A 104 -20.26 -1.65 -6.29
C TYR A 104 -20.17 -1.26 -7.76
N ILE A 105 -18.95 -1.12 -8.32
CA ILE A 105 -18.78 -0.70 -9.72
C ILE A 105 -19.21 -1.78 -10.72
N MET A 106 -19.08 -3.07 -10.37
CA MET A 106 -19.47 -4.15 -11.29
C MET A 106 -20.96 -4.13 -11.63
N ASN A 107 -21.81 -3.70 -10.66
CA ASN A 107 -23.26 -3.64 -10.81
C ASN A 107 -23.74 -2.35 -11.49
N ARG A 108 -22.86 -1.38 -11.71
CA ARG A 108 -23.20 -0.13 -12.41
C ARG A 108 -23.29 -0.36 -13.92
N PRO A 109 -24.38 0.06 -14.58
CA PRO A 109 -24.51 -0.05 -16.03
C PRO A 109 -23.47 0.79 -16.78
N ASP A 110 -23.06 1.93 -16.21
CA ASP A 110 -22.05 2.83 -16.80
C ASP A 110 -20.63 2.27 -16.80
N THR A 111 -20.39 1.14 -16.10
CA THR A 111 -19.06 0.55 -16.00
C THR A 111 -18.75 -0.29 -17.22
N LYS A 112 -18.12 0.34 -18.21
CA LYS A 112 -17.65 -0.31 -19.45
C LYS A 112 -16.12 -0.42 -19.43
N PHE A 113 -15.60 -1.48 -20.01
CA PHE A 113 -14.17 -1.64 -20.21
C PHE A 113 -13.71 -0.73 -21.35
N ILE A 114 -12.88 0.25 -21.05
CA ILE A 114 -12.35 1.22 -22.03
C ILE A 114 -10.96 0.81 -22.55
N GLY A 115 -10.30 -0.09 -21.86
CA GLY A 115 -9.00 -0.63 -22.23
C GLY A 115 -7.80 0.26 -21.90
N PRO A 116 -6.58 -0.30 -22.01
CA PRO A 116 -5.33 0.39 -21.62
C PRO A 116 -4.99 1.58 -22.54
N GLU A 117 -5.39 1.54 -23.81
CA GLU A 117 -5.10 2.60 -24.77
C GLU A 117 -5.87 3.90 -24.42
N ALA A 118 -7.13 3.78 -24.02
CA ALA A 118 -7.92 4.91 -23.55
C ALA A 118 -7.34 5.52 -22.26
N VAL A 119 -6.84 4.67 -21.36
CA VAL A 119 -6.17 5.12 -20.13
C VAL A 119 -4.91 5.91 -20.43
N ARG A 120 -4.10 5.47 -21.41
CA ARG A 120 -2.88 6.20 -21.85
C ARG A 120 -3.19 7.55 -22.49
N LYS A 121 -4.28 7.64 -23.24
CA LYS A 121 -4.71 8.89 -23.88
C LYS A 121 -5.35 9.88 -22.90
N HIS A 122 -5.78 9.42 -21.74
CA HIS A 122 -6.40 10.28 -20.74
C HIS A 122 -5.40 11.26 -20.14
N LYS A 123 -5.52 12.54 -20.49
CA LYS A 123 -4.70 13.61 -19.91
C LYS A 123 -5.19 13.92 -18.49
N LYS A 124 -4.31 13.81 -17.54
CA LYS A 124 -4.58 14.24 -16.15
C LYS A 124 -4.53 15.78 -16.09
N ALA A 125 -5.33 16.38 -15.22
CA ALA A 125 -5.14 17.78 -14.85
C ALA A 125 -3.78 17.95 -14.16
N GLY A 126 -3.03 19.03 -14.47
CA GLY A 126 -1.67 19.22 -13.99
C GLY A 126 -1.53 19.12 -12.46
N TRP A 127 -2.48 19.69 -11.70
CA TRP A 127 -2.47 19.57 -10.24
C TRP A 127 -2.56 18.11 -9.72
N ARG A 128 -3.18 17.21 -10.51
CA ARG A 128 -3.27 15.78 -10.16
C ARG A 128 -1.95 15.06 -10.28
N GLU A 129 -1.11 15.44 -11.21
CA GLU A 129 0.23 14.86 -11.32
C GLU A 129 1.06 15.21 -10.09
N TRP A 130 0.96 16.46 -9.64
CA TRP A 130 1.58 16.89 -8.38
C TRP A 130 1.02 16.16 -7.15
N ALA A 131 -0.29 15.98 -7.07
CA ALA A 131 -0.93 15.23 -5.97
C ALA A 131 -0.50 13.75 -5.98
N ASP A 132 -0.50 13.10 -7.14
CA ASP A 132 -0.05 11.71 -7.29
C ASP A 132 1.44 11.57 -6.87
N ALA A 133 2.29 12.54 -7.28
CA ALA A 133 3.71 12.56 -6.91
C ALA A 133 3.91 12.78 -5.41
N ALA A 134 3.16 13.69 -4.79
CA ALA A 134 3.22 13.95 -3.36
C ALA A 134 2.78 12.71 -2.55
N ILE A 135 1.68 12.06 -2.93
CA ILE A 135 1.21 10.82 -2.29
C ILE A 135 2.29 9.74 -2.42
N PHE A 136 2.86 9.57 -3.61
CA PHE A 136 3.93 8.59 -3.83
C PHE A 136 5.15 8.90 -2.94
N ALA A 137 5.59 10.15 -2.88
CA ALA A 137 6.73 10.56 -2.07
C ALA A 137 6.51 10.28 -0.58
N VAL A 138 5.31 10.62 -0.04
CA VAL A 138 4.96 10.36 1.37
C VAL A 138 4.95 8.86 1.66
N VAL A 139 4.33 8.06 0.80
CA VAL A 139 4.28 6.60 0.96
C VAL A 139 5.69 6.00 0.89
N ALA A 140 6.48 6.36 -0.12
CA ALA A 140 7.83 5.85 -0.29
C ALA A 140 8.74 6.24 0.89
N ALA A 141 8.70 7.50 1.33
CA ALA A 141 9.49 7.96 2.46
C ALA A 141 9.06 7.27 3.77
N THR A 142 7.76 7.05 3.97
CA THR A 142 7.25 6.31 5.15
C THR A 142 7.73 4.86 5.15
N LEU A 143 7.72 4.19 3.99
CA LEU A 143 8.22 2.83 3.85
C LEU A 143 9.72 2.75 4.12
N ILE A 144 10.51 3.64 3.52
CA ILE A 144 11.97 3.69 3.72
C ILE A 144 12.27 3.92 5.21
N ARG A 145 11.63 4.92 5.83
CA ARG A 145 11.80 5.23 7.24
C ARG A 145 11.39 4.07 8.16
N THR A 146 10.32 3.36 7.82
CA THR A 146 9.81 2.26 8.65
C THR A 146 10.66 1.00 8.53
N PHE A 147 11.14 0.66 7.33
CA PHE A 147 11.72 -0.65 7.05
C PHE A 147 13.20 -0.66 6.71
N VAL A 148 13.75 0.45 6.21
CA VAL A 148 15.13 0.48 5.72
C VAL A 148 16.06 1.21 6.70
N PHE A 149 15.89 2.49 6.87
CA PHE A 149 16.69 3.30 7.79
C PHE A 149 15.88 4.49 8.33
N GLU A 150 16.28 4.96 9.50
CA GLU A 150 15.70 6.14 10.13
C GLU A 150 16.80 7.07 10.62
N ALA A 151 16.61 8.36 10.40
CA ALA A 151 17.52 9.40 10.88
C ALA A 151 17.13 9.82 12.29
N TYR A 152 18.10 9.86 13.19
CA TYR A 152 17.96 10.36 14.56
C TYR A 152 18.98 11.47 14.82
N THR A 153 18.61 12.36 15.72
CA THR A 153 19.52 13.39 16.25
C THR A 153 19.84 13.05 17.70
N ILE A 154 21.08 13.16 18.11
CA ILE A 154 21.51 12.91 19.48
C ILE A 154 21.04 14.07 20.38
N PRO A 155 20.10 13.85 21.33
CA PRO A 155 19.52 14.92 22.12
C PRO A 155 20.32 15.25 23.40
N SER A 156 21.18 14.34 23.86
CA SER A 156 21.85 14.46 25.17
C SER A 156 23.32 14.05 25.12
N SER A 157 24.11 14.54 26.07
CA SER A 157 25.55 14.29 26.20
C SER A 157 25.90 12.91 26.79
N SER A 158 24.93 12.02 27.03
CA SER A 158 25.19 10.71 27.64
C SER A 158 26.16 9.80 26.87
N MET A 159 26.39 10.07 25.59
CA MET A 159 27.32 9.35 24.72
C MET A 159 28.45 10.25 24.16
N GLU A 160 28.78 11.31 24.86
CA GLU A 160 29.69 12.39 24.38
C GLU A 160 31.10 11.91 23.99
N LYS A 161 31.57 10.79 24.55
CA LYS A 161 32.86 10.18 24.15
C LYS A 161 32.85 9.52 22.77
N THR A 162 31.67 9.21 22.22
CA THR A 162 31.50 8.53 20.93
C THR A 162 30.65 9.34 19.96
N LEU A 163 29.67 10.07 20.44
CA LEU A 163 28.72 10.85 19.66
C LEU A 163 28.48 12.20 20.34
N LEU A 164 28.56 13.28 19.58
CA LEU A 164 28.31 14.62 20.08
C LEU A 164 26.81 14.95 20.08
N VAL A 165 26.41 15.84 20.98
CA VAL A 165 25.06 16.42 20.99
C VAL A 165 24.82 17.11 19.66
N ARG A 166 23.66 16.84 19.04
CA ARG A 166 23.25 17.29 17.70
C ARG A 166 23.87 16.54 16.52
N ASP A 167 24.66 15.49 16.76
CA ASP A 167 25.04 14.60 15.66
C ASP A 167 23.82 13.92 15.05
N PHE A 168 23.85 13.71 13.72
CA PHE A 168 22.83 12.97 12.99
C PHE A 168 23.31 11.53 12.74
N LEU A 169 22.46 10.58 13.08
CA LEU A 169 22.71 9.17 12.89
C LEU A 169 21.70 8.57 11.91
N PHE A 170 22.18 7.76 10.98
CA PHE A 170 21.32 6.87 10.21
C PHE A 170 21.36 5.48 10.84
N VAL A 171 20.23 5.06 11.40
CA VAL A 171 20.10 3.72 11.98
C VAL A 171 19.53 2.79 10.92
N SER A 172 20.33 1.81 10.48
CA SER A 172 19.88 0.76 9.58
C SER A 172 18.97 -0.21 10.33
N LYS A 173 17.74 -0.37 9.82
CA LYS A 173 16.78 -1.33 10.38
C LYS A 173 16.94 -2.73 9.77
N LEU A 174 17.69 -2.84 8.67
CA LEU A 174 17.93 -4.11 8.00
C LEU A 174 18.85 -5.02 8.81
N SER A 175 19.80 -4.47 9.57
CA SER A 175 20.77 -5.25 10.35
C SER A 175 20.12 -6.07 11.47
N TYR A 176 19.07 -5.54 12.10
CA TYR A 176 18.34 -6.21 13.20
C TYR A 176 16.93 -6.64 12.82
N GLY A 177 16.62 -6.59 11.53
CA GLY A 177 15.29 -6.81 10.97
C GLY A 177 14.32 -5.63 11.18
N PRO A 178 13.53 -5.31 10.17
CA PRO A 178 12.55 -4.24 10.24
C PRO A 178 11.48 -4.58 11.28
N ARG A 179 11.05 -3.56 12.02
CA ARG A 179 9.99 -3.65 13.02
C ARG A 179 8.66 -3.24 12.41
N ILE A 180 7.63 -4.03 12.66
CA ILE A 180 6.26 -3.61 12.33
C ILE A 180 5.83 -2.50 13.31
N PRO A 181 5.29 -1.37 12.83
CA PRO A 181 4.80 -0.31 13.70
C PRO A 181 3.71 -0.82 14.65
N ASN A 182 3.81 -0.48 15.94
CA ASN A 182 2.79 -0.88 16.93
C ASN A 182 1.42 -0.25 16.63
N THR A 183 1.43 0.97 16.09
CA THR A 183 0.25 1.73 15.69
C THR A 183 0.34 2.05 14.20
N PRO A 184 -0.08 1.15 13.29
CA PRO A 184 0.06 1.36 11.85
C PRO A 184 -0.80 2.53 11.34
N LEU A 185 -1.85 2.89 12.07
CA LEU A 185 -2.68 4.05 11.78
C LEU A 185 -2.09 5.29 12.46
N SER A 186 -1.06 5.87 11.86
CA SER A 186 -0.43 7.11 12.31
C SER A 186 -0.25 8.07 11.14
N VAL A 187 -0.33 9.37 11.44
CA VAL A 187 -0.06 10.41 10.43
C VAL A 187 1.45 10.41 10.14
N PRO A 188 1.86 10.20 8.88
CA PRO A 188 3.27 10.19 8.52
C PRO A 188 3.98 11.47 8.92
N PHE A 189 5.21 11.36 9.44
CA PHE A 189 6.10 12.47 9.83
C PHE A 189 5.61 13.34 11.00
N VAL A 190 4.47 13.02 11.60
CA VAL A 190 3.97 13.76 12.79
C VAL A 190 4.18 12.90 14.04
N HIS A 191 4.87 13.46 15.03
CA HIS A 191 5.13 12.79 16.30
C HIS A 191 4.17 13.27 17.37
N ASN A 192 3.66 12.34 18.19
CA ASN A 192 2.80 12.56 19.35
C ASN A 192 1.48 13.25 19.06
N TYR A 193 1.47 14.54 18.73
CA TYR A 193 0.27 15.34 18.54
C TYR A 193 0.27 16.05 17.19
N LEU A 194 -0.92 16.27 16.64
CA LEU A 194 -1.08 17.04 15.41
C LEU A 194 -0.68 18.51 15.64
N PRO A 195 0.04 19.15 14.73
CA PRO A 195 0.44 20.53 14.84
C PRO A 195 -0.79 21.45 15.07
N GLY A 196 -0.76 22.23 16.17
CA GLY A 196 -1.86 23.12 16.53
C GLY A 196 -3.07 22.45 17.18
N SER A 197 -2.97 21.19 17.58
CA SER A 197 -4.08 20.42 18.19
C SER A 197 -3.56 19.56 19.35
N SER A 198 -4.43 19.28 20.32
CA SER A 198 -4.20 18.28 21.37
C SER A 198 -4.52 16.84 20.93
N TRP A 199 -4.87 16.62 19.66
CA TRP A 199 -5.22 15.30 19.15
C TRP A 199 -3.97 14.48 18.87
N LYS A 200 -3.98 13.21 19.28
CA LYS A 200 -2.89 12.26 18.99
C LYS A 200 -2.74 12.08 17.48
N SER A 201 -1.50 12.06 17.00
CA SER A 201 -1.18 11.79 15.58
C SER A 201 -1.33 10.31 15.19
N TYR A 202 -1.68 9.44 16.13
CA TYR A 202 -1.84 8.00 15.93
C TYR A 202 -3.14 7.50 16.55
N SER A 203 -3.69 6.45 15.95
CA SER A 203 -4.88 5.75 16.47
C SER A 203 -4.47 4.46 17.18
N GLU A 204 -5.04 4.23 18.34
CA GLU A 204 -4.85 3.01 19.12
C GLU A 204 -5.86 1.89 18.78
N LEU A 205 -6.72 2.11 17.78
CA LEU A 205 -7.71 1.14 17.33
C LEU A 205 -7.09 -0.18 16.87
N ILE A 206 -5.91 -0.09 16.23
CA ILE A 206 -5.15 -1.26 15.82
C ILE A 206 -3.80 -1.17 16.52
N LYS A 207 -3.59 -2.02 17.53
CA LYS A 207 -2.30 -2.22 18.19
C LYS A 207 -1.72 -3.54 17.75
N ILE A 208 -0.55 -3.50 17.12
CA ILE A 208 0.19 -4.70 16.75
C ILE A 208 1.23 -4.95 17.84
N PRO A 209 1.33 -6.18 18.39
CA PRO A 209 2.36 -6.51 19.38
C PRO A 209 3.75 -6.31 18.77
N TYR A 210 4.77 -6.14 19.64
CA TYR A 210 6.14 -5.95 19.18
C TYR A 210 6.62 -7.16 18.39
N ILE A 211 6.81 -6.97 17.07
CA ILE A 211 7.28 -8.01 16.16
C ILE A 211 8.47 -7.47 15.37
N ARG A 212 9.60 -8.18 15.43
CA ARG A 212 10.74 -8.03 14.54
C ARG A 212 10.78 -9.19 13.55
N TRP A 213 11.19 -8.92 12.32
CA TRP A 213 11.22 -9.95 11.26
C TRP A 213 12.36 -10.92 11.42
N PHE A 214 13.48 -10.45 11.96
CA PHE A 214 14.64 -11.27 12.30
C PHE A 214 15.05 -10.98 13.74
N THR A 215 15.19 -12.01 14.54
CA THR A 215 15.87 -11.97 15.83
C THR A 215 17.15 -12.76 15.64
N SER A 216 18.28 -12.07 15.69
CA SER A 216 19.59 -12.73 15.89
C SER A 216 19.67 -13.28 17.30
#